data_b29b74d1f73d6e133d608ff0530bf108
#
_entry.id   b29b74d1f73d6e133d608ff0530bf108
#
_cell.length_a   1.000
_cell.length_b   1.000
_cell.length_c   1.000
_cell.angle_alpha   90.00
_cell.angle_beta   90.00
_cell.angle_gamma   90.00
#
_symmetry.space_group_name_H-M   'P 1'
#
loop_
_entity.id
_entity.type
_entity.pdbx_description
1 polymer ?
#
loop_
_entity_poly.entity_id
_entity_poly.type
_entity_poly.pdbx_seq_one_letter_code
_entity_poly.pdbx_strand_id
1 'polypeptide(L)'
;DALPIQEENNLDYKSLNDGVMHACGHDGHMAILLGAANALSKNSKLKKGTVRFIFQPAEEGLGGAKYMIEDGCLDKVDEIYGLHLWNYQLYGEVGIKDGPVMASADLFDIEVSGKGGHGATPQGTVDAIVVASNLVTMLQTIVSRNTNPLESTVLSIGKIKGGHNFNIISDKVHM
;
A
#
# COMPACT_ATOMS: atom_id res chain seq x y z
N ASP A 1 7.56 -3.52 -8.55
CA ASP A 1 7.41 -2.33 -7.69
C ASP A 1 8.31 -2.44 -6.47
N ALA A 2 9.41 -1.72 -6.50
CA ALA A 2 10.24 -1.55 -5.33
C ALA A 2 9.70 -0.41 -4.46
N LEU A 3 9.96 -0.49 -3.17
CA LEU A 3 9.58 0.53 -2.18
C LEU A 3 10.79 1.37 -1.77
N PRO A 4 10.61 2.64 -1.38
CA PRO A 4 11.69 3.53 -0.94
C PRO A 4 12.13 3.19 0.50
N ILE A 5 12.65 1.99 0.67
CA ILE A 5 13.11 1.42 1.94
C ILE A 5 14.53 0.91 1.73
N GLN A 6 15.43 1.22 2.67
CA GLN A 6 16.79 0.67 2.63
C GLN A 6 16.77 -0.81 2.99
N GLU A 7 17.32 -1.65 2.11
CA GLU A 7 17.47 -3.07 2.39
C GLU A 7 18.65 -3.31 3.35
N GLU A 8 18.34 -3.88 4.51
CA GLU A 8 19.32 -4.20 5.56
C GLU A 8 19.75 -5.66 5.58
N ASN A 9 19.20 -6.47 4.66
CA ASN A 9 19.55 -7.87 4.52
C ASN A 9 21.01 -8.05 4.12
N ASN A 10 21.64 -9.12 4.59
CA ASN A 10 22.99 -9.51 4.18
C ASN A 10 22.92 -10.74 3.25
N LEU A 11 22.33 -10.55 2.08
CA LEU A 11 22.15 -11.58 1.05
C LEU A 11 22.92 -11.21 -0.22
N ASP A 12 23.42 -12.21 -0.92
CA ASP A 12 24.19 -12.01 -2.16
C ASP A 12 23.34 -11.39 -3.30
N TYR A 13 22.02 -11.48 -3.19
CA TYR A 13 21.04 -10.97 -4.15
C TYR A 13 20.21 -9.80 -3.63
N LYS A 14 20.67 -9.11 -2.60
CA LYS A 14 20.01 -7.90 -2.12
C LYS A 14 20.00 -6.79 -3.18
N SER A 15 19.17 -5.78 -2.97
CA SER A 15 19.10 -4.61 -3.84
C SER A 15 20.50 -4.00 -4.06
N LEU A 16 20.80 -3.66 -5.30
CA LEU A 16 22.00 -2.90 -5.68
C LEU A 16 21.76 -1.40 -5.69
N ASN A 17 20.51 -0.96 -5.44
CA ASN A 17 20.10 0.43 -5.41
C ASN A 17 19.85 0.85 -3.95
N ASP A 18 20.68 1.76 -3.44
CA ASP A 18 20.54 2.29 -2.09
C ASP A 18 19.18 2.96 -1.90
N GLY A 19 18.55 2.71 -0.76
CA GLY A 19 17.27 3.28 -0.39
C GLY A 19 16.05 2.67 -1.09
N VAL A 20 16.22 1.58 -1.83
CA VAL A 20 15.13 0.93 -2.57
C VAL A 20 15.21 -0.59 -2.42
N MET A 21 14.09 -1.24 -2.10
CA MET A 21 14.03 -2.71 -2.02
C MET A 21 12.65 -3.26 -2.42
N HIS A 22 12.60 -4.54 -2.76
CA HIS A 22 11.36 -5.29 -2.90
C HIS A 22 10.83 -5.74 -1.52
N ALA A 23 10.26 -4.80 -0.75
CA ALA A 23 9.76 -5.08 0.60
C ALA A 23 8.40 -5.81 0.62
N CYS A 24 7.69 -5.84 -0.50
CA CYS A 24 6.40 -6.52 -0.65
C CYS A 24 6.46 -7.84 -1.42
N GLY A 25 7.66 -8.29 -1.83
CA GLY A 25 7.86 -9.59 -2.46
C GLY A 25 7.46 -9.68 -3.94
N HIS A 26 7.31 -8.55 -4.64
CA HIS A 26 6.89 -8.55 -6.05
C HIS A 26 7.94 -9.17 -6.99
N ASP A 27 9.21 -9.15 -6.65
CA ASP A 27 10.28 -9.88 -7.32
C ASP A 27 10.03 -11.40 -7.28
N GLY A 28 9.61 -11.92 -6.13
CA GLY A 28 9.19 -13.31 -5.99
C GLY A 28 7.93 -13.64 -6.79
N HIS A 29 6.94 -12.71 -6.84
CA HIS A 29 5.74 -12.89 -7.69
C HIS A 29 6.13 -13.01 -9.16
N MET A 30 7.04 -12.17 -9.66
CA MET A 30 7.55 -12.26 -11.03
C MET A 30 8.27 -13.59 -11.30
N ALA A 31 9.11 -14.01 -10.37
CA ALA A 31 9.85 -15.28 -10.49
C ALA A 31 8.89 -16.48 -10.54
N ILE A 32 7.85 -16.49 -9.71
CA ILE A 32 6.81 -17.55 -9.72
C ILE A 32 6.06 -17.54 -11.05
N LEU A 33 5.65 -16.38 -11.56
CA LEU A 33 4.94 -16.27 -12.83
C LEU A 33 5.79 -16.74 -14.02
N LEU A 34 7.08 -16.41 -14.04
CA LEU A 34 8.03 -16.92 -15.05
C LEU A 34 8.21 -18.45 -14.94
N GLY A 35 8.27 -18.98 -13.73
CA GLY A 35 8.30 -20.42 -13.48
C GLY A 35 7.04 -21.12 -13.99
N ALA A 36 5.86 -20.54 -13.73
CA ALA A 36 4.60 -21.02 -14.25
C ALA A 36 4.56 -21.00 -15.78
N ALA A 37 5.00 -19.92 -16.42
CA ALA A 37 5.10 -19.81 -17.87
C ALA A 37 5.98 -20.90 -18.48
N ASN A 38 7.15 -21.13 -17.87
CA ASN A 38 8.05 -22.20 -18.31
C ASN A 38 7.45 -23.61 -18.15
N ALA A 39 6.76 -23.84 -17.03
CA ALA A 39 6.11 -25.13 -16.79
C ALA A 39 4.95 -25.37 -17.77
N LEU A 40 4.12 -24.38 -18.02
CA LEU A 40 3.00 -24.46 -18.92
C LEU A 40 3.44 -24.61 -20.39
N SER A 41 4.46 -23.89 -20.82
CA SER A 41 5.01 -23.99 -22.18
C SER A 41 5.57 -25.38 -22.53
N LYS A 42 6.03 -26.10 -21.52
CA LYS A 42 6.55 -27.46 -21.66
C LYS A 42 5.49 -28.54 -21.46
N ASN A 43 4.29 -28.20 -21.06
CA ASN A 43 3.23 -29.16 -20.74
C ASN A 43 2.42 -29.52 -21.99
N SER A 44 2.77 -30.64 -22.61
CA SER A 44 2.04 -31.17 -23.79
C SER A 44 0.59 -31.59 -23.52
N LYS A 45 0.12 -31.64 -22.26
CA LYS A 45 -1.24 -31.99 -21.88
C LYS A 45 -2.21 -30.83 -22.01
N LEU A 46 -1.73 -29.59 -22.05
CA LEU A 46 -2.55 -28.40 -22.30
C LEU A 46 -2.84 -28.31 -23.79
N LYS A 47 -4.01 -28.81 -24.20
CA LYS A 47 -4.39 -28.90 -25.62
C LYS A 47 -5.37 -27.84 -26.09
N LYS A 48 -5.96 -27.07 -25.18
CA LYS A 48 -7.00 -26.07 -25.49
C LYS A 48 -6.86 -24.87 -24.55
N GLY A 49 -7.22 -23.69 -25.05
CA GLY A 49 -7.23 -22.45 -24.31
C GLY A 49 -5.96 -21.61 -24.53
N THR A 50 -6.00 -20.42 -23.98
CA THR A 50 -4.89 -19.44 -24.01
C THR A 50 -4.59 -19.01 -22.60
N VAL A 51 -3.33 -18.95 -22.24
CA VAL A 51 -2.86 -18.38 -20.96
C VAL A 51 -2.12 -17.08 -21.26
N ARG A 52 -2.62 -16.01 -20.67
CA ARG A 52 -1.99 -14.68 -20.74
C ARG A 52 -1.25 -14.42 -19.42
N PHE A 53 0.05 -14.17 -19.51
CA PHE A 53 0.87 -13.80 -18.37
C PHE A 53 0.89 -12.28 -18.25
N ILE A 54 0.41 -11.76 -17.10
CA ILE A 54 0.29 -10.32 -16.85
C ILE A 54 1.31 -9.93 -15.79
N PHE A 55 2.25 -9.06 -16.15
CA PHE A 55 3.21 -8.45 -15.23
C PHE A 55 2.79 -7.00 -15.01
N GLN A 56 2.08 -6.77 -13.91
CA GLN A 56 1.50 -5.47 -13.58
C GLN A 56 2.58 -4.54 -12.97
N PRO A 57 2.79 -3.34 -13.52
CA PRO A 57 3.60 -2.30 -12.88
C PRO A 57 2.76 -1.46 -11.91
N ALA A 58 3.44 -0.70 -11.04
CA ALA A 58 2.87 0.38 -10.25
C ALA A 58 1.66 0.00 -9.38
N GLU A 59 1.70 -1.19 -8.77
CA GLU A 59 0.68 -1.61 -7.79
C GLU A 59 0.76 -0.74 -6.53
N GLU A 60 1.98 -0.41 -6.07
CA GLU A 60 2.27 0.38 -4.87
C GLU A 60 1.93 1.88 -5.07
N GLY A 61 0.65 2.20 -5.19
CA GLY A 61 0.13 3.56 -5.11
C GLY A 61 -0.22 4.28 -6.42
N LEU A 62 0.20 3.81 -7.59
CA LEU A 62 -0.13 4.47 -8.87
C LEU A 62 -1.24 3.78 -9.66
N GLY A 63 -1.72 2.62 -9.19
CA GLY A 63 -2.86 1.93 -9.78
C GLY A 63 -2.62 1.42 -11.20
N GLY A 64 -1.43 0.83 -11.47
CA GLY A 64 -1.05 0.37 -12.79
C GLY A 64 -2.01 -0.63 -13.44
N ALA A 65 -2.74 -1.41 -12.62
CA ALA A 65 -3.78 -2.33 -13.11
C ALA A 65 -4.84 -1.62 -13.96
N LYS A 66 -5.27 -0.42 -13.56
CA LYS A 66 -6.28 0.36 -14.29
C LYS A 66 -5.82 0.64 -15.73
N TYR A 67 -4.61 1.11 -15.90
CA TYR A 67 -4.05 1.43 -17.22
C TYR A 67 -3.88 0.18 -18.08
N MET A 68 -3.46 -0.94 -17.50
CA MET A 68 -3.37 -2.21 -18.22
C MET A 68 -4.73 -2.73 -18.68
N ILE A 69 -5.79 -2.52 -17.88
CA ILE A 69 -7.16 -2.86 -18.25
C ILE A 69 -7.63 -1.98 -19.41
N GLU A 70 -7.37 -0.66 -19.33
CA GLU A 70 -7.66 0.28 -20.42
C GLU A 70 -6.92 -0.09 -21.73
N ASP A 71 -5.71 -0.64 -21.63
CA ASP A 71 -4.92 -1.18 -22.75
C ASP A 71 -5.39 -2.57 -23.21
N GLY A 72 -6.46 -3.12 -22.64
CA GLY A 72 -7.09 -4.38 -23.08
C GLY A 72 -6.42 -5.65 -22.54
N CYS A 73 -5.68 -5.59 -21.43
CA CYS A 73 -5.03 -6.79 -20.88
C CYS A 73 -6.04 -7.88 -20.45
N LEU A 74 -7.29 -7.51 -20.20
CA LEU A 74 -8.38 -8.43 -19.85
C LEU A 74 -9.32 -8.78 -21.01
N ASP A 75 -9.04 -8.31 -22.23
CA ASP A 75 -9.88 -8.64 -23.39
C ASP A 75 -9.90 -10.13 -23.68
N LYS A 76 -11.10 -10.70 -23.73
CA LYS A 76 -11.34 -12.15 -23.95
C LYS A 76 -10.68 -13.03 -22.88
N VAL A 77 -10.56 -12.54 -21.65
CA VAL A 77 -10.17 -13.30 -20.47
C VAL A 77 -11.42 -13.79 -19.76
N ASP A 78 -11.53 -15.10 -19.59
CA ASP A 78 -12.66 -15.74 -18.90
C ASP A 78 -12.42 -15.81 -17.39
N GLU A 79 -11.17 -16.03 -16.96
CA GLU A 79 -10.77 -16.17 -15.57
C GLU A 79 -9.42 -15.51 -15.33
N ILE A 80 -9.22 -14.95 -14.15
CA ILE A 80 -7.95 -14.36 -13.71
C ILE A 80 -7.51 -14.98 -12.39
N TYR A 81 -6.22 -15.28 -12.29
CA TYR A 81 -5.58 -15.82 -11.09
C TYR A 81 -4.47 -14.90 -10.65
N GLY A 82 -4.35 -14.68 -9.35
CA GLY A 82 -3.27 -13.95 -8.72
C GLY A 82 -2.77 -14.67 -7.49
N LEU A 83 -1.56 -14.35 -7.06
CA LEU A 83 -1.01 -14.79 -5.80
C LEU A 83 -0.26 -13.64 -5.14
N HIS A 84 -0.10 -13.74 -3.84
CA HIS A 84 0.78 -12.88 -3.08
C HIS A 84 1.63 -13.69 -2.13
N LEU A 85 2.93 -13.41 -2.07
CA LEU A 85 3.80 -13.96 -1.02
C LEU A 85 3.44 -13.30 0.31
N TRP A 86 3.35 -14.11 1.36
CA TRP A 86 2.90 -13.65 2.67
C TRP A 86 3.82 -14.17 3.77
N ASN A 87 4.45 -13.28 4.50
CA ASN A 87 5.42 -13.65 5.53
C ASN A 87 4.81 -14.09 6.88
N TYR A 88 3.48 -14.10 6.97
CA TYR A 88 2.75 -14.64 8.13
C TYR A 88 2.36 -16.12 7.97
N GLN A 89 2.60 -16.71 6.78
CA GLN A 89 2.36 -18.14 6.53
C GLN A 89 3.66 -18.93 6.61
N LEU A 90 3.55 -20.18 6.98
CA LEU A 90 4.70 -21.07 7.00
C LEU A 90 5.16 -21.40 5.57
N TYR A 91 6.46 -21.59 5.42
CA TYR A 91 7.02 -22.00 4.14
C TYR A 91 6.39 -23.33 3.67
N GLY A 92 5.94 -23.34 2.42
CA GLY A 92 5.29 -24.49 1.80
C GLY A 92 3.76 -24.52 1.96
N GLU A 93 3.17 -23.55 2.66
CA GLU A 93 1.71 -23.41 2.73
C GLU A 93 1.18 -22.52 1.62
N VAL A 94 -0.02 -22.87 1.13
CA VAL A 94 -0.79 -22.07 0.19
C VAL A 94 -2.14 -21.76 0.84
N GLY A 95 -2.38 -20.47 1.11
CA GLY A 95 -3.64 -19.99 1.65
C GLY A 95 -4.67 -19.81 0.53
N ILE A 96 -5.84 -20.45 0.68
CA ILE A 96 -6.99 -20.26 -0.21
C ILE A 96 -8.21 -20.01 0.66
N LYS A 97 -9.03 -19.03 0.27
CA LYS A 97 -10.24 -18.66 1.00
C LYS A 97 -11.33 -18.26 0.03
N ASP A 98 -12.54 -18.70 0.27
CA ASP A 98 -13.73 -18.21 -0.43
C ASP A 98 -14.08 -16.78 0.03
N GLY A 99 -14.50 -15.93 -0.91
CA GLY A 99 -14.87 -14.55 -0.66
C GLY A 99 -13.66 -13.58 -0.63
N PRO A 100 -13.80 -12.41 -0.02
CA PRO A 100 -12.75 -11.40 0.01
C PRO A 100 -11.47 -11.90 0.69
N VAL A 101 -10.35 -11.77 0.01
CA VAL A 101 -9.00 -12.15 0.50
C VAL A 101 -8.20 -10.91 0.88
N MET A 102 -8.35 -9.82 0.12
CA MET A 102 -7.67 -8.54 0.33
C MET A 102 -8.70 -7.45 0.57
N ALA A 103 -8.32 -6.42 1.34
CA ALA A 103 -9.12 -5.22 1.52
C ALA A 103 -8.83 -4.20 0.40
N SER A 104 -9.76 -3.27 0.14
CA SER A 104 -9.44 -2.09 -0.64
C SER A 104 -8.51 -1.17 0.17
N ALA A 105 -7.66 -0.41 -0.54
CA ALA A 105 -6.84 0.62 0.05
C ALA A 105 -7.25 1.97 -0.55
N ASP A 106 -7.52 2.92 0.34
CA ASP A 106 -7.91 4.28 -0.01
C ASP A 106 -6.92 5.26 0.62
N LEU A 107 -6.54 6.29 -0.12
CA LEU A 107 -5.67 7.35 0.33
C LEU A 107 -6.48 8.63 0.55
N PHE A 108 -6.20 9.34 1.62
CA PHE A 108 -6.75 10.67 1.87
C PHE A 108 -5.67 11.62 2.38
N ASP A 109 -5.80 12.88 2.04
CA ASP A 109 -4.96 13.96 2.53
C ASP A 109 -5.82 14.96 3.31
N ILE A 110 -5.33 15.42 4.46
CA ILE A 110 -5.98 16.40 5.29
C ILE A 110 -5.06 17.60 5.48
N GLU A 111 -5.55 18.78 5.14
CA GLU A 111 -4.93 20.04 5.51
C GLU A 111 -5.72 20.67 6.68
N VAL A 112 -5.05 20.88 7.79
CA VAL A 112 -5.56 21.65 8.92
C VAL A 112 -5.02 23.05 8.83
N SER A 113 -5.92 24.02 8.59
CA SER A 113 -5.59 25.45 8.54
C SER A 113 -6.03 26.12 9.82
N GLY A 114 -5.09 26.77 10.49
CA GLY A 114 -5.28 27.52 11.72
C GLY A 114 -4.91 29.00 11.58
N LYS A 115 -4.47 29.58 12.68
CA LYS A 115 -3.94 30.96 12.72
C LYS A 115 -2.70 30.99 13.59
N GLY A 116 -1.55 31.18 12.95
CA GLY A 116 -0.24 31.23 13.62
C GLY A 116 -0.05 32.45 14.50
N GLY A 117 1.03 32.39 15.29
CA GLY A 117 1.41 33.49 16.16
C GLY A 117 2.61 33.15 17.07
N HIS A 118 2.88 34.03 18.00
CA HIS A 118 3.98 33.85 18.94
C HIS A 118 3.63 32.80 20.01
N GLY A 119 4.51 31.83 20.26
CA GLY A 119 4.27 30.72 21.18
C GLY A 119 3.89 31.12 22.62
N ALA A 120 4.35 32.28 23.09
CA ALA A 120 4.02 32.80 24.42
C ALA A 120 2.70 33.61 24.49
N THR A 121 2.05 33.86 23.35
CA THR A 121 0.79 34.65 23.29
C THR A 121 -0.29 33.92 22.47
N PRO A 122 -0.74 32.71 22.91
CA PRO A 122 -1.61 31.84 22.11
C PRO A 122 -3.04 32.35 22.01
N GLN A 123 -3.51 33.27 22.87
CA GLN A 123 -4.90 33.69 22.98
C GLN A 123 -5.50 34.34 21.70
N GLY A 124 -4.65 34.73 20.77
CA GLY A 124 -5.08 35.33 19.49
C GLY A 124 -4.91 34.38 18.28
N THR A 125 -4.60 33.12 18.53
CA THR A 125 -4.23 32.11 17.53
C THR A 125 -5.22 30.95 17.47
N VAL A 126 -5.06 30.12 16.45
CA VAL A 126 -5.66 28.78 16.35
C VAL A 126 -4.53 27.83 16.01
N ASP A 127 -4.10 27.04 16.98
CA ASP A 127 -2.95 26.15 16.83
C ASP A 127 -3.29 24.92 15.97
N ALA A 128 -2.79 24.92 14.73
CA ALA A 128 -3.03 23.84 13.79
C ALA A 128 -2.43 22.51 14.27
N ILE A 129 -1.32 22.52 15.02
CA ILE A 129 -0.70 21.30 15.56
C ILE A 129 -1.60 20.66 16.63
N VAL A 130 -2.15 21.46 17.52
CA VAL A 130 -3.07 20.96 18.56
C VAL A 130 -4.32 20.39 17.93
N VAL A 131 -4.91 21.08 16.94
CA VAL A 131 -6.09 20.59 16.21
C VAL A 131 -5.79 19.28 15.49
N ALA A 132 -4.69 19.22 14.74
CA ALA A 132 -4.28 18.03 14.00
C ALA A 132 -4.01 16.84 14.92
N SER A 133 -3.35 17.06 16.05
CA SER A 133 -3.08 16.00 17.04
C SER A 133 -4.37 15.40 17.62
N ASN A 134 -5.37 16.23 17.93
CA ASN A 134 -6.68 15.76 18.36
C ASN A 134 -7.40 15.02 17.22
N LEU A 135 -7.33 15.53 16.00
CA LEU A 135 -7.95 14.88 14.84
C LEU A 135 -7.39 13.48 14.60
N VAL A 136 -6.06 13.28 14.70
CA VAL A 136 -5.44 11.93 14.60
C VAL A 136 -6.08 10.97 15.59
N THR A 137 -6.24 11.39 16.85
CA THR A 137 -6.87 10.57 17.90
C THR A 137 -8.35 10.32 17.61
N MET A 138 -9.08 11.34 17.19
CA MET A 138 -10.53 11.23 16.89
C MET A 138 -10.79 10.31 15.69
N LEU A 139 -9.96 10.35 14.65
CA LEU A 139 -10.09 9.48 13.47
C LEU A 139 -10.03 7.99 13.85
N GLN A 140 -9.29 7.62 14.90
CA GLN A 140 -9.26 6.22 15.36
C GLN A 140 -10.64 5.73 15.85
N THR A 141 -11.54 6.63 16.19
CA THR A 141 -12.90 6.26 16.62
C THR A 141 -13.75 5.74 15.46
N ILE A 142 -13.39 6.01 14.22
CA ILE A 142 -14.07 5.43 13.05
C ILE A 142 -13.99 3.91 13.13
N VAL A 143 -12.78 3.38 13.35
CA VAL A 143 -12.58 1.93 13.49
C VAL A 143 -13.26 1.39 14.76
N SER A 144 -13.06 2.04 15.91
CA SER A 144 -13.51 1.50 17.18
C SER A 144 -15.00 1.71 17.47
N ARG A 145 -15.68 2.67 16.81
CA ARG A 145 -17.07 3.04 17.11
C ARG A 145 -18.03 2.96 15.94
N ASN A 146 -17.53 3.02 14.69
CA ASN A 146 -18.40 3.11 13.51
C ASN A 146 -18.29 1.87 12.60
N THR A 147 -17.27 1.06 12.78
CA THR A 147 -17.11 -0.20 12.01
C THR A 147 -17.84 -1.34 12.73
N ASN A 148 -18.50 -2.20 11.95
CA ASN A 148 -19.08 -3.43 12.48
C ASN A 148 -17.95 -4.30 13.11
N PRO A 149 -18.09 -4.78 14.35
CA PRO A 149 -17.04 -5.54 15.03
C PRO A 149 -16.67 -6.87 14.36
N LEU A 150 -17.48 -7.36 13.42
CA LEU A 150 -17.19 -8.54 12.60
C LEU A 150 -16.51 -8.21 11.26
N GLU A 151 -16.31 -6.93 10.97
CA GLU A 151 -15.63 -6.46 9.75
C GLU A 151 -14.26 -5.90 10.08
N SER A 152 -13.27 -6.21 9.22
CA SER A 152 -11.91 -5.75 9.40
C SER A 152 -11.72 -4.41 8.69
N THR A 153 -11.34 -3.39 9.45
CA THR A 153 -11.06 -2.04 8.94
C THR A 153 -9.83 -1.48 9.63
N VAL A 154 -8.99 -0.82 8.85
CA VAL A 154 -7.78 -0.14 9.35
C VAL A 154 -7.82 1.32 8.91
N LEU A 155 -7.46 2.23 9.80
CA LEU A 155 -7.23 3.64 9.50
C LEU A 155 -5.88 4.05 10.07
N SER A 156 -4.96 4.45 9.20
CA SER A 156 -3.60 4.84 9.58
C SER A 156 -3.30 6.26 9.11
N ILE A 157 -2.69 7.05 9.98
CA ILE A 157 -2.06 8.32 9.61
C ILE A 157 -0.57 8.03 9.43
N GLY A 158 -0.16 7.83 8.19
CA GLY A 158 1.22 7.44 7.84
C GLY A 158 2.20 8.61 7.81
N LYS A 159 1.70 9.84 7.72
CA LYS A 159 2.53 11.03 7.63
C LYS A 159 1.82 12.23 8.23
N ILE A 160 2.58 13.04 8.99
CA ILE A 160 2.13 14.34 9.50
C ILE A 160 3.28 15.35 9.39
N LYS A 161 2.99 16.55 8.92
CA LYS A 161 3.98 17.62 8.77
C LYS A 161 3.36 18.97 9.13
N GLY A 162 4.00 19.70 10.08
CA GLY A 162 3.60 21.03 10.48
C GLY A 162 4.65 21.68 11.38
N GLY A 163 4.53 23.00 11.56
CA GLY A 163 5.44 23.79 12.38
C GLY A 163 6.69 24.30 11.67
N HIS A 164 7.23 25.40 12.15
CA HIS A 164 8.42 26.07 11.62
C HIS A 164 9.54 26.18 12.66
N ASN A 165 9.18 26.57 13.90
CA ASN A 165 10.14 26.75 14.99
C ASN A 165 9.43 26.55 16.35
N PHE A 166 10.18 26.21 17.41
CA PHE A 166 9.66 25.89 18.74
C PHE A 166 8.87 27.03 19.40
N ASN A 167 9.11 28.28 19.03
CA ASN A 167 8.46 29.46 19.59
C ASN A 167 7.38 30.07 18.70
N ILE A 168 6.97 29.37 17.63
CA ILE A 168 5.94 29.80 16.67
C ILE A 168 4.79 28.79 16.69
N ILE A 169 3.57 29.29 16.92
CA ILE A 169 2.36 28.50 16.74
C ILE A 169 2.11 28.33 15.24
N SER A 170 1.99 27.08 14.80
CA SER A 170 1.78 26.73 13.40
C SER A 170 0.39 27.12 12.95
N ASP A 171 0.31 27.69 11.77
CA ASP A 171 -0.94 28.01 11.06
C ASP A 171 -1.41 26.88 10.14
N LYS A 172 -0.57 25.87 9.90
CA LYS A 172 -0.90 24.80 8.97
C LYS A 172 -0.25 23.46 9.34
N VAL A 173 -1.01 22.38 9.17
CA VAL A 173 -0.54 20.99 9.27
C VAL A 173 -1.13 20.19 8.12
N HIS A 174 -0.31 19.32 7.51
CA HIS A 174 -0.72 18.34 6.52
C HIS A 174 -0.56 16.92 7.06
N MET A 175 -1.48 16.06 6.84
CA MET A 175 -1.40 14.64 7.19
C MET A 175 -2.09 13.77 6.14
#